data_98df467b8515a0e0b2166e959ee488cb
#
_entry.id   98df467b8515a0e0b2166e959ee488cb
#
_cell.length_a   1.000
_cell.length_b   1.000
_cell.length_c   1.000
_cell.angle_alpha   90.00
_cell.angle_beta   90.00
_cell.angle_gamma   90.00
#
_symmetry.space_group_name_H-M   'P 1'
#
loop_
_entity.id
_entity.type
_entity.pdbx_description
1 polymer ?
#
loop_
_entity_poly.entity_id
_entity_poly.type
_entity_poly.pdbx_seq_one_letter_code
_entity_poly.pdbx_strand_id
1 'polypeptide(L)'
;MSNQRQASSASQTPHLSPAELSYLYTSLSLPKSPIRPDGRSPTQFRPLTAESNILPGTNGSARIGFADGTQAIVGVKAEVEKTVLSTDTLASGEGGESTAATSGHGSWVQMSIEIPGFRDDDALPVFLSEMMRESLVGAVVEGGDGGGDVMMAGGLKGRLVINKRWHWRLYIDVLLLSQPLSYPLPLLSLTTHLALLSTKLPKLKSQGEEDPFFDDDWEVAEYLYPRGSKLKATSGLASQYVRPPVTLLVVSVGENVIFDPSREEIAVADAVLAISVTRDTEAGNLKLLSIRTIDPPSRLTQPAVPNSENVNMLGATAPTEDIAVLNPATGEEEVPGVWRPRRGGVKRSVIANMIKTVLKKGGVGEEVLEGLEGVEVE
;
A
#
# COMPACT_ATOMS: atom_id res chain seq x y z
N MET A 1 -19.60 4.66 -31.47
CA MET A 1 -18.44 5.17 -30.69
C MET A 1 -18.29 4.38 -29.38
N SER A 2 -18.04 3.06 -29.43
CA SER A 2 -17.99 2.21 -28.22
C SER A 2 -16.80 1.23 -28.15
N ASN A 3 -15.81 1.36 -29.03
CA ASN A 3 -14.70 0.39 -29.11
C ASN A 3 -13.35 0.85 -28.55
N GLN A 4 -13.26 2.04 -27.93
CA GLN A 4 -11.98 2.53 -27.38
C GLN A 4 -11.78 2.28 -25.87
N ARG A 5 -12.81 1.83 -25.15
CA ARG A 5 -12.73 1.61 -23.68
C ARG A 5 -12.11 0.28 -23.24
N GLN A 6 -11.88 -0.66 -24.15
CA GLN A 6 -11.30 -1.97 -23.82
C GLN A 6 -9.78 -2.04 -23.96
N ALA A 7 -9.13 -1.06 -24.57
CA ALA A 7 -7.70 -1.12 -24.87
C ALA A 7 -6.77 -0.87 -23.66
N SER A 8 -7.21 -0.11 -22.63
CA SER A 8 -6.34 0.25 -21.51
C SER A 8 -6.11 -0.86 -20.47
N SER A 9 -7.10 -1.70 -20.24
CA SER A 9 -6.93 -2.84 -19.32
C SER A 9 -6.20 -4.03 -19.94
N ALA A 10 -6.33 -4.24 -21.26
CA ALA A 10 -5.67 -5.32 -21.98
C ALA A 10 -4.14 -5.13 -22.09
N SER A 11 -3.65 -3.87 -22.04
CA SER A 11 -2.20 -3.59 -22.11
C SER A 11 -1.44 -3.92 -20.83
N GLN A 12 -2.13 -4.21 -19.73
CA GLN A 12 -1.50 -4.47 -18.41
C GLN A 12 -1.32 -5.95 -18.10
N THR A 13 -2.05 -6.83 -18.77
CA THR A 13 -1.82 -8.26 -18.61
C THR A 13 -0.56 -8.67 -19.38
N PRO A 14 0.42 -9.32 -18.73
CA PRO A 14 1.58 -9.83 -19.45
C PRO A 14 1.12 -10.86 -20.47
N HIS A 15 1.64 -10.77 -21.68
CA HIS A 15 1.45 -11.79 -22.72
C HIS A 15 2.35 -12.98 -22.42
N LEU A 16 1.94 -13.84 -21.50
CA LEU A 16 2.64 -15.06 -21.12
C LEU A 16 1.97 -16.27 -21.81
N SER A 17 2.77 -17.15 -22.35
CA SER A 17 2.27 -18.39 -22.90
C SER A 17 1.81 -19.35 -21.79
N PRO A 18 0.88 -20.29 -22.06
CA PRO A 18 0.47 -21.27 -21.07
C PRO A 18 1.61 -22.11 -20.50
N ALA A 19 2.63 -22.39 -21.31
CA ALA A 19 3.82 -23.11 -20.87
C ALA A 19 4.67 -22.29 -19.89
N GLU A 20 4.84 -20.99 -20.15
CA GLU A 20 5.53 -20.07 -19.25
C GLU A 20 4.78 -19.92 -17.92
N LEU A 21 3.45 -19.79 -17.94
CA LEU A 21 2.63 -19.73 -16.73
C LEU A 21 2.80 -21.00 -15.89
N SER A 22 2.77 -22.18 -16.52
CA SER A 22 2.95 -23.46 -15.83
C SER A 22 4.36 -23.60 -15.24
N TYR A 23 5.37 -23.18 -16.00
CA TYR A 23 6.75 -23.17 -15.51
C TYR A 23 6.94 -22.22 -14.32
N LEU A 24 6.44 -20.99 -14.44
CA LEU A 24 6.50 -19.98 -13.35
C LEU A 24 5.81 -20.48 -12.10
N TYR A 25 4.59 -21.01 -12.23
CA TYR A 25 3.87 -21.54 -11.08
C TYR A 25 4.64 -22.69 -10.42
N THR A 26 5.17 -23.61 -11.21
CA THR A 26 5.93 -24.76 -10.70
C THR A 26 7.20 -24.31 -9.98
N SER A 27 7.95 -23.35 -10.55
CA SER A 27 9.18 -22.85 -9.95
C SER A 27 8.93 -22.05 -8.67
N LEU A 28 7.87 -21.24 -8.63
CA LEU A 28 7.51 -20.42 -7.46
C LEU A 28 6.82 -21.25 -6.36
N SER A 29 6.17 -22.35 -6.70
CA SER A 29 5.49 -23.24 -5.74
C SER A 29 6.41 -24.29 -5.09
N LEU A 30 7.70 -24.35 -5.50
CA LEU A 30 8.65 -25.30 -4.90
C LEU A 30 8.73 -25.13 -3.38
N PRO A 31 8.52 -26.22 -2.62
CA PRO A 31 8.59 -26.16 -1.17
C PRO A 31 10.00 -25.80 -0.71
N LYS A 32 10.11 -24.87 0.27
CA LYS A 32 11.34 -24.40 0.93
C LYS A 32 12.24 -23.44 0.11
N SER A 33 12.24 -23.48 -1.21
CA SER A 33 13.13 -22.65 -2.02
C SER A 33 12.45 -22.30 -3.36
N PRO A 34 11.48 -21.38 -3.35
CA PRO A 34 10.90 -20.91 -4.60
C PRO A 34 11.97 -20.22 -5.44
N ILE A 35 11.97 -20.53 -6.73
CA ILE A 35 12.90 -19.96 -7.71
C ILE A 35 12.19 -18.85 -8.45
N ARG A 36 12.63 -17.61 -8.22
CA ARG A 36 12.10 -16.42 -8.88
C ARG A 36 12.83 -16.19 -10.22
N PRO A 37 12.15 -15.63 -11.23
CA PRO A 37 12.75 -15.35 -12.53
C PRO A 37 13.97 -14.42 -12.47
N ASP A 38 13.96 -13.49 -11.52
CA ASP A 38 15.03 -12.51 -11.29
C ASP A 38 16.11 -12.97 -10.31
N GLY A 39 16.02 -14.19 -9.80
CA GLY A 39 16.99 -14.77 -8.87
C GLY A 39 16.95 -14.23 -7.44
N ARG A 40 16.01 -13.35 -7.11
CA ARG A 40 15.85 -12.84 -5.74
C ARG A 40 15.29 -13.90 -4.80
N SER A 41 15.60 -13.77 -3.51
CA SER A 41 14.90 -14.57 -2.49
C SER A 41 13.43 -14.11 -2.35
N PRO A 42 12.53 -14.94 -1.80
CA PRO A 42 11.12 -14.59 -1.64
C PRO A 42 10.88 -13.32 -0.84
N THR A 43 11.77 -13.00 0.08
CA THR A 43 11.69 -11.85 0.99
C THR A 43 12.48 -10.64 0.52
N GLN A 44 13.23 -10.75 -0.57
CA GLN A 44 14.13 -9.70 -1.05
C GLN A 44 13.39 -8.70 -1.95
N PHE A 45 13.50 -7.41 -1.60
CA PHE A 45 13.04 -6.31 -2.45
C PHE A 45 14.04 -5.99 -3.56
N ARG A 46 13.55 -5.32 -4.61
CA ARG A 46 14.41 -4.73 -5.64
C ARG A 46 15.30 -3.66 -5.01
N PRO A 47 16.56 -3.53 -5.44
CA PRO A 47 17.40 -2.41 -5.04
C PRO A 47 16.69 -1.09 -5.38
N LEU A 48 16.77 -0.13 -4.47
CA LEU A 48 16.14 1.17 -4.62
C LEU A 48 17.13 2.30 -4.30
N THR A 49 16.86 3.45 -4.89
CA THR A 49 17.47 4.74 -4.54
C THR A 49 16.39 5.64 -3.97
N ALA A 50 16.70 6.39 -2.92
CA ALA A 50 15.74 7.24 -2.24
C ALA A 50 16.36 8.61 -1.94
N GLU A 51 15.62 9.66 -2.24
CA GLU A 51 15.97 11.07 -2.03
C GLU A 51 14.81 11.79 -1.36
N SER A 52 15.09 12.74 -0.49
CA SER A 52 14.06 13.55 0.17
C SER A 52 14.25 15.05 -0.11
N ASN A 53 13.22 15.85 0.15
CA ASN A 53 13.22 17.32 0.00
C ASN A 53 13.62 17.83 -1.40
N ILE A 54 13.20 17.13 -2.45
CA ILE A 54 13.58 17.45 -3.83
C ILE A 54 12.69 18.50 -4.51
N LEU A 55 11.44 18.68 -4.04
CA LEU A 55 10.50 19.62 -4.62
C LEU A 55 10.48 20.93 -3.83
N PRO A 56 10.87 22.06 -4.46
CA PRO A 56 10.80 23.36 -3.80
C PRO A 56 9.33 23.78 -3.60
N GLY A 57 9.05 24.45 -2.49
CA GLY A 57 7.72 24.99 -2.20
C GLY A 57 6.69 23.98 -1.70
N THR A 58 7.10 22.74 -1.42
CA THR A 58 6.31 21.74 -0.71
C THR A 58 6.69 21.69 0.76
N ASN A 59 5.80 21.19 1.61
CA ASN A 59 6.08 20.96 3.02
C ASN A 59 6.98 19.74 3.24
N GLY A 60 6.96 18.80 2.30
CA GLY A 60 7.81 17.63 2.27
C GLY A 60 7.75 16.97 0.91
N SER A 61 8.80 16.31 0.49
CA SER A 61 8.82 15.59 -0.77
C SER A 61 9.85 14.47 -0.76
N ALA A 62 9.61 13.48 -1.59
CA ALA A 62 10.54 12.38 -1.77
C ALA A 62 10.46 11.82 -3.20
N ARG A 63 11.56 11.18 -3.60
CA ARG A 63 11.68 10.41 -4.83
C ARG A 63 12.27 9.06 -4.50
N ILE A 64 11.66 8.02 -5.03
CA ILE A 64 12.23 6.68 -4.98
C ILE A 64 12.29 6.13 -6.40
N GLY A 65 13.41 5.50 -6.72
CA GLY A 65 13.60 4.76 -7.97
C GLY A 65 14.01 3.32 -7.68
N PHE A 66 13.37 2.37 -8.35
CA PHE A 66 13.81 0.98 -8.36
C PHE A 66 14.89 0.74 -9.42
N ALA A 67 15.68 -0.30 -9.24
CA ALA A 67 16.75 -0.67 -10.17
C ALA A 67 16.28 -1.01 -11.59
N ASP A 68 14.98 -1.30 -11.77
CA ASP A 68 14.36 -1.51 -13.07
C ASP A 68 14.07 -0.21 -13.85
N GLY A 69 14.39 0.94 -13.28
CA GLY A 69 14.18 2.26 -13.87
C GLY A 69 12.81 2.88 -13.56
N THR A 70 11.92 2.18 -12.87
CA THR A 70 10.65 2.79 -12.41
C THR A 70 10.91 3.78 -11.29
N GLN A 71 10.30 4.96 -11.37
CA GLN A 71 10.50 6.06 -10.41
C GLN A 71 9.19 6.72 -10.06
N ALA A 72 9.06 7.11 -8.79
CA ALA A 72 7.94 7.90 -8.30
C ALA A 72 8.44 9.12 -7.52
N ILE A 73 7.67 10.20 -7.61
CA ILE A 73 7.86 11.43 -6.83
C ILE A 73 6.58 11.68 -6.05
N VAL A 74 6.73 12.10 -4.81
CA VAL A 74 5.62 12.53 -3.95
C VAL A 74 5.90 13.90 -3.40
N GLY A 75 4.91 14.78 -3.51
CA GLY A 75 4.88 16.08 -2.86
C GLY A 75 3.78 16.12 -1.79
N VAL A 76 4.09 16.66 -0.63
CA VAL A 76 3.12 16.89 0.45
C VAL A 76 3.02 18.38 0.69
N LYS A 77 1.79 18.91 0.63
CA LYS A 77 1.48 20.29 0.94
C LYS A 77 0.46 20.37 2.07
N ALA A 78 0.68 21.27 3.00
CA ALA A 78 -0.23 21.54 4.10
C ALA A 78 -0.83 22.94 3.95
N GLU A 79 -2.14 23.04 4.07
CA GLU A 79 -2.88 24.29 4.04
C GLU A 79 -3.72 24.44 5.31
N VAL A 80 -3.90 25.69 5.76
CA VAL A 80 -4.72 25.98 6.94
C VAL A 80 -6.16 26.18 6.49
N GLU A 81 -7.07 25.41 7.06
CA GLU A 81 -8.50 25.47 6.74
C GLU A 81 -9.35 25.64 8.02
N LYS A 82 -10.53 26.29 7.88
CA LYS A 82 -11.47 26.42 8.97
C LYS A 82 -12.17 25.08 9.22
N THR A 83 -12.21 24.67 10.48
CA THR A 83 -12.94 23.47 10.88
C THR A 83 -14.43 23.76 10.87
N VAL A 84 -15.14 23.19 9.88
CA VAL A 84 -16.60 23.23 9.83
C VAL A 84 -17.09 22.02 10.61
N LEU A 85 -17.66 22.27 11.79
CA LEU A 85 -18.34 21.22 12.57
C LEU A 85 -19.62 20.84 11.81
N SER A 86 -19.63 19.67 11.18
CA SER A 86 -20.82 19.13 10.54
C SER A 86 -21.91 18.94 11.59
N THR A 87 -23.12 19.47 11.33
CA THR A 87 -24.31 19.35 12.21
C THR A 87 -24.73 17.90 12.47
N ASP A 88 -24.25 16.94 11.69
CA ASP A 88 -24.53 15.51 11.89
C ASP A 88 -23.91 14.92 13.16
N THR A 89 -22.87 15.56 13.72
CA THR A 89 -22.30 15.16 15.01
C THR A 89 -23.10 15.65 16.22
N LEU A 90 -24.03 16.56 16.00
CA LEU A 90 -24.93 17.06 17.07
C LEU A 90 -26.15 16.15 17.32
N ALA A 91 -26.41 15.17 16.44
CA ALA A 91 -27.58 14.28 16.55
C ALA A 91 -27.34 13.02 17.41
N SER A 92 -26.11 12.70 17.78
CA SER A 92 -25.79 11.61 18.72
C SER A 92 -25.60 12.20 20.13
N GLY A 93 -26.66 12.13 20.90
CA GLY A 93 -26.94 12.75 22.18
C GLY A 93 -25.84 12.74 23.24
N GLU A 94 -25.93 13.80 24.03
CA GLU A 94 -25.42 13.96 25.40
C GLU A 94 -23.97 13.53 25.69
N GLY A 95 -23.04 14.47 25.63
CA GLY A 95 -21.69 14.35 26.20
C GLY A 95 -20.51 14.38 25.25
N GLY A 96 -20.74 14.40 23.94
CA GLY A 96 -19.66 14.42 22.95
C GLY A 96 -19.28 15.82 22.49
N GLU A 97 -18.67 16.64 23.33
CA GLU A 97 -17.92 17.82 22.89
C GLU A 97 -16.83 17.32 21.92
N SER A 98 -17.20 17.38 20.64
CA SER A 98 -16.39 17.26 19.43
C SER A 98 -15.03 16.53 19.56
N THR A 99 -15.05 15.21 19.65
CA THR A 99 -13.85 14.39 19.45
C THR A 99 -13.16 14.70 18.11
N ALA A 100 -13.90 15.14 17.09
CA ALA A 100 -13.35 15.59 15.82
C ALA A 100 -12.48 16.85 15.94
N ALA A 101 -12.81 17.78 16.84
CA ALA A 101 -12.02 18.99 17.05
C ALA A 101 -10.67 18.71 17.74
N THR A 102 -10.54 17.58 18.42
CA THR A 102 -9.31 17.21 19.15
C THR A 102 -8.54 16.06 18.50
N SER A 103 -9.22 15.19 17.77
CA SER A 103 -8.58 14.00 17.18
C SER A 103 -8.28 14.13 15.68
N GLY A 104 -9.00 14.97 14.94
CA GLY A 104 -8.90 15.13 13.51
C GLY A 104 -9.95 14.33 12.72
N HIS A 105 -10.15 14.67 11.47
CA HIS A 105 -11.10 14.04 10.57
C HIS A 105 -10.43 13.52 9.29
N GLY A 106 -10.86 12.37 8.77
CA GLY A 106 -10.27 11.75 7.58
C GLY A 106 -10.34 12.62 6.31
N SER A 107 -11.30 13.55 6.21
CA SER A 107 -11.40 14.47 5.07
C SER A 107 -10.27 15.52 5.02
N TRP A 108 -9.50 15.67 6.09
CA TRP A 108 -8.38 16.60 6.14
C TRP A 108 -7.14 16.09 5.39
N VAL A 109 -7.17 14.85 4.95
CA VAL A 109 -6.11 14.26 4.14
C VAL A 109 -6.70 13.92 2.77
N GLN A 110 -6.17 14.55 1.74
CA GLN A 110 -6.48 14.26 0.35
C GLN A 110 -5.26 13.66 -0.32
N MET A 111 -5.47 12.62 -1.11
CA MET A 111 -4.42 11.96 -1.87
C MET A 111 -4.82 11.85 -3.32
N SER A 112 -3.93 12.24 -4.23
CA SER A 112 -4.08 12.04 -5.66
C SER A 112 -2.92 11.19 -6.19
N ILE A 113 -3.19 10.34 -7.16
CA ILE A 113 -2.16 9.50 -7.79
C ILE A 113 -2.27 9.64 -9.30
N GLU A 114 -1.17 10.04 -9.93
CA GLU A 114 -1.05 10.13 -11.37
C GLU A 114 -0.13 9.02 -11.88
N ILE A 115 -0.64 8.23 -12.83
CA ILE A 115 0.08 7.11 -13.44
C ILE A 115 0.10 7.33 -14.96
N PRO A 116 1.28 7.34 -15.61
CA PRO A 116 1.37 7.49 -17.06
C PRO A 116 0.57 6.44 -17.80
N GLY A 117 -0.28 6.88 -18.72
CA GLY A 117 -1.15 6.02 -19.51
C GLY A 117 -2.52 5.75 -18.89
N PHE A 118 -2.80 6.28 -17.71
CA PHE A 118 -4.11 6.29 -17.07
C PHE A 118 -4.66 7.70 -16.97
N ARG A 119 -5.97 7.78 -16.85
CA ARG A 119 -6.66 9.02 -16.52
C ARG A 119 -6.88 9.08 -15.01
N ASP A 120 -7.07 10.25 -14.46
CA ASP A 120 -7.29 10.47 -13.03
C ASP A 120 -8.55 9.78 -12.51
N ASP A 121 -9.55 9.57 -13.40
CA ASP A 121 -10.81 8.90 -13.10
C ASP A 121 -10.79 7.37 -13.38
N ASP A 122 -9.66 6.83 -13.82
CA ASP A 122 -9.52 5.39 -14.04
C ASP A 122 -9.51 4.62 -12.70
N ALA A 123 -10.00 3.39 -12.74
CA ALA A 123 -10.18 2.58 -11.55
C ALA A 123 -8.89 2.32 -10.77
N LEU A 124 -7.73 2.19 -11.44
CA LEU A 124 -6.48 1.87 -10.77
C LEU A 124 -5.93 3.06 -9.93
N PRO A 125 -5.74 4.29 -10.47
CA PRO A 125 -5.31 5.43 -9.67
C PRO A 125 -6.24 5.71 -8.49
N VAL A 126 -7.55 5.71 -8.71
CA VAL A 126 -8.57 5.94 -7.68
C VAL A 126 -8.52 4.86 -6.58
N PHE A 127 -8.41 3.60 -6.96
CA PHE A 127 -8.32 2.49 -5.99
C PHE A 127 -7.04 2.58 -5.14
N LEU A 128 -5.90 2.88 -5.77
CA LEU A 128 -4.62 3.00 -5.07
C LEU A 128 -4.61 4.20 -4.12
N SER A 129 -5.14 5.36 -4.57
CA SER A 129 -5.19 6.56 -3.74
C SER A 129 -6.04 6.35 -2.50
N GLU A 130 -7.22 5.77 -2.64
CA GLU A 130 -8.11 5.52 -1.50
C GLU A 130 -7.55 4.44 -0.56
N MET A 131 -6.95 3.37 -1.08
CA MET A 131 -6.32 2.33 -0.28
C MET A 131 -5.15 2.86 0.54
N MET A 132 -4.30 3.71 -0.04
CA MET A 132 -3.18 4.33 0.66
C MET A 132 -3.66 5.39 1.65
N ARG A 133 -4.67 6.19 1.28
CA ARG A 133 -5.30 7.17 2.16
C ARG A 133 -5.96 6.52 3.37
N GLU A 134 -6.66 5.40 3.19
CA GLU A 134 -7.31 4.67 4.29
C GLU A 134 -6.31 4.25 5.36
N SER A 135 -5.11 3.85 4.98
CA SER A 135 -4.06 3.48 5.94
C SER A 135 -3.57 4.66 6.81
N LEU A 136 -3.77 5.91 6.34
CA LEU A 136 -3.44 7.12 7.06
C LEU A 136 -4.58 7.59 7.98
N VAL A 137 -5.82 7.52 7.48
CA VAL A 137 -6.99 8.15 8.10
C VAL A 137 -7.98 7.17 8.72
N GLY A 138 -7.82 5.87 8.45
CA GLY A 138 -8.68 4.83 9.01
C GLY A 138 -8.75 4.92 10.52
N ALA A 139 -9.92 4.64 11.09
CA ALA A 139 -10.10 4.65 12.53
C ALA A 139 -9.59 3.32 13.14
N VAL A 140 -8.71 3.41 14.11
CA VAL A 140 -8.29 2.28 14.94
C VAL A 140 -8.79 2.51 16.35
N VAL A 141 -9.51 1.55 16.90
CA VAL A 141 -9.96 1.59 18.31
C VAL A 141 -8.84 1.05 19.19
N GLU A 142 -8.30 1.87 20.05
CA GLU A 142 -7.35 1.45 21.08
C GLU A 142 -8.11 1.02 22.36
N GLY A 143 -7.84 -0.21 22.80
CA GLY A 143 -8.43 -0.76 24.02
C GLY A 143 -9.54 -1.79 23.74
N GLY A 144 -9.29 -3.04 24.18
CA GLY A 144 -10.20 -4.18 23.98
C GLY A 144 -11.48 -4.17 24.85
N ASP A 145 -11.81 -3.08 25.53
CA ASP A 145 -12.90 -3.02 26.52
C ASP A 145 -13.93 -1.91 26.26
N GLY A 146 -14.30 -1.69 25.02
CA GLY A 146 -15.52 -0.91 24.64
C GLY A 146 -15.47 0.59 24.85
N GLY A 147 -14.41 1.16 25.41
CA GLY A 147 -14.25 2.59 25.67
C GLY A 147 -12.97 3.21 25.07
N GLY A 148 -12.34 2.53 24.13
CA GLY A 148 -11.09 2.98 23.52
C GLY A 148 -11.27 4.24 22.65
N ASP A 149 -10.29 5.12 22.74
CA ASP A 149 -10.24 6.35 21.95
C ASP A 149 -10.02 6.03 20.46
N VAL A 150 -10.82 6.60 19.57
CA VAL A 150 -10.69 6.40 18.12
C VAL A 150 -9.50 7.21 17.62
N MET A 151 -8.48 6.54 17.09
CA MET A 151 -7.29 7.18 16.53
C MET A 151 -7.27 7.09 15.02
N MET A 152 -6.70 8.10 14.36
CA MET A 152 -6.32 7.98 12.95
C MET A 152 -5.18 6.96 12.82
N ALA A 153 -5.36 5.97 11.96
CA ALA A 153 -4.50 4.79 11.84
C ALA A 153 -3.03 5.10 11.59
N GLY A 154 -2.75 6.12 10.79
CA GLY A 154 -1.39 6.53 10.40
C GLY A 154 -0.69 7.47 11.39
N GLY A 155 -1.17 7.58 12.64
CA GLY A 155 -0.54 8.42 13.66
C GLY A 155 -0.76 9.92 13.48
N LEU A 156 -1.75 10.32 12.69
CA LEU A 156 -2.11 11.73 12.45
C LEU A 156 -3.07 12.31 13.52
N LYS A 157 -3.53 11.50 14.50
CA LYS A 157 -4.41 11.95 15.55
C LYS A 157 -3.83 13.18 16.27
N GLY A 158 -4.62 14.26 16.30
CA GLY A 158 -4.24 15.51 16.95
C GLY A 158 -3.14 16.32 16.26
N ARG A 159 -2.41 15.76 15.31
CA ARG A 159 -1.29 16.45 14.62
C ARG A 159 -1.75 17.46 13.59
N LEU A 160 -2.94 17.24 13.03
CA LEU A 160 -3.54 18.14 12.06
C LEU A 160 -4.44 19.21 12.72
N VAL A 161 -4.66 19.14 14.03
CA VAL A 161 -5.46 20.10 14.78
C VAL A 161 -4.57 21.29 15.16
N ILE A 162 -5.00 22.50 14.78
CA ILE A 162 -4.36 23.76 15.22
C ILE A 162 -5.08 24.26 16.47
N ASN A 163 -6.40 24.44 16.37
CA ASN A 163 -7.29 24.78 17.48
C ASN A 163 -8.72 24.30 17.16
N LYS A 164 -9.73 24.63 17.98
CA LYS A 164 -11.12 24.22 17.73
C LYS A 164 -11.71 24.73 16.42
N ARG A 165 -11.16 25.81 15.86
CA ARG A 165 -11.67 26.51 14.68
C ARG A 165 -10.84 26.28 13.43
N TRP A 166 -9.60 25.79 13.55
CA TRP A 166 -8.65 25.67 12.47
C TRP A 166 -7.91 24.35 12.51
N HIS A 167 -7.64 23.80 11.32
CA HIS A 167 -6.88 22.57 11.14
C HIS A 167 -5.95 22.66 9.94
N TRP A 168 -4.97 21.75 9.87
CA TRP A 168 -4.16 21.50 8.71
C TRP A 168 -4.90 20.55 7.78
N ARG A 169 -5.02 20.91 6.51
CA ARG A 169 -5.41 20.03 5.45
C ARG A 169 -4.16 19.60 4.69
N LEU A 170 -3.95 18.29 4.55
CA LEU A 170 -2.83 17.71 3.82
C LEU A 170 -3.27 17.31 2.42
N TYR A 171 -2.50 17.76 1.43
CA TYR A 171 -2.57 17.33 0.04
C TYR A 171 -1.33 16.49 -0.24
N ILE A 172 -1.53 15.25 -0.67
CA ILE A 172 -0.47 14.30 -0.98
C ILE A 172 -0.59 13.95 -2.45
N ASP A 173 0.29 14.51 -3.26
CA ASP A 173 0.31 14.31 -4.69
C ASP A 173 1.41 13.31 -5.06
N VAL A 174 1.00 12.20 -5.64
CA VAL A 174 1.86 11.05 -5.96
C VAL A 174 1.94 10.92 -7.48
N LEU A 175 3.12 11.10 -8.04
CA LEU A 175 3.36 11.02 -9.47
C LEU A 175 4.31 9.86 -9.78
N LEU A 176 3.85 8.91 -10.59
CA LEU A 176 4.70 7.90 -11.19
C LEU A 176 5.34 8.48 -12.46
N LEU A 177 6.67 8.50 -12.54
CA LEU A 177 7.39 9.15 -13.66
C LEU A 177 7.50 8.29 -14.92
N SER A 178 7.36 6.99 -14.78
CA SER A 178 7.49 6.02 -15.85
C SER A 178 6.29 5.08 -15.89
N GLN A 179 6.03 4.46 -17.03
CA GLN A 179 5.02 3.41 -17.08
C GLN A 179 5.39 2.28 -16.11
N PRO A 180 4.42 1.76 -15.33
CA PRO A 180 4.69 0.72 -14.36
C PRO A 180 5.08 -0.60 -15.06
N LEU A 181 6.27 -1.09 -14.79
CA LEU A 181 6.74 -2.42 -15.23
C LEU A 181 6.18 -3.53 -14.33
N SER A 182 5.79 -3.19 -13.11
CA SER A 182 5.14 -4.07 -12.14
C SER A 182 3.96 -3.33 -11.49
N TYR A 183 3.27 -3.98 -10.55
CA TYR A 183 2.19 -3.31 -9.82
C TYR A 183 2.76 -2.11 -9.02
N PRO A 184 2.25 -0.89 -9.20
CA PRO A 184 2.95 0.32 -8.74
C PRO A 184 2.89 0.54 -7.23
N LEU A 185 1.99 -0.12 -6.51
CA LEU A 185 1.73 0.10 -5.09
C LEU A 185 2.98 0.12 -4.19
N PRO A 186 3.93 -0.84 -4.30
CA PRO A 186 5.10 -0.82 -3.41
C PRO A 186 5.91 0.47 -3.56
N LEU A 187 6.18 0.88 -4.80
CA LEU A 187 6.95 2.09 -5.08
C LEU A 187 6.23 3.34 -4.56
N LEU A 188 4.93 3.48 -4.87
CA LEU A 188 4.13 4.64 -4.44
C LEU A 188 4.04 4.72 -2.92
N SER A 189 3.85 3.59 -2.24
CA SER A 189 3.76 3.54 -0.78
C SER A 189 5.07 3.91 -0.09
N LEU A 190 6.20 3.38 -0.55
CA LEU A 190 7.52 3.70 0.00
C LEU A 190 7.85 5.19 -0.18
N THR A 191 7.56 5.74 -1.38
CA THR A 191 7.80 7.16 -1.68
C THR A 191 6.92 8.07 -0.82
N THR A 192 5.65 7.73 -0.64
CA THR A 192 4.72 8.48 0.21
C THR A 192 5.16 8.45 1.68
N HIS A 193 5.61 7.31 2.17
CA HIS A 193 6.15 7.19 3.53
C HIS A 193 7.33 8.14 3.74
N LEU A 194 8.29 8.15 2.81
CA LEU A 194 9.47 9.01 2.90
C LEU A 194 9.11 10.50 2.80
N ALA A 195 8.18 10.87 1.91
CA ALA A 195 7.68 12.24 1.80
C ALA A 195 6.99 12.72 3.07
N LEU A 196 6.20 11.88 3.71
CA LEU A 196 5.57 12.19 4.99
C LEU A 196 6.60 12.33 6.13
N LEU A 197 7.67 11.54 6.12
CA LEU A 197 8.77 11.69 7.07
C LEU A 197 9.54 13.00 6.89
N SER A 198 9.62 13.53 5.67
CA SER A 198 10.27 14.80 5.37
C SER A 198 9.36 16.01 5.58
N THR A 199 8.06 15.81 5.77
CA THR A 199 7.07 16.88 5.87
C THR A 199 7.28 17.70 7.14
N LYS A 200 7.42 19.03 6.97
CA LYS A 200 7.51 20.01 8.06
C LYS A 200 6.31 20.93 8.04
N LEU A 201 5.85 21.31 9.20
CA LEU A 201 4.79 22.31 9.41
C LEU A 201 5.39 23.52 10.11
N PRO A 202 5.02 24.76 9.70
CA PRO A 202 5.51 25.95 10.37
C PRO A 202 5.04 25.96 11.82
N LYS A 203 5.91 26.46 12.71
CA LYS A 203 5.63 26.50 14.14
C LYS A 203 4.54 27.52 14.46
N LEU A 204 3.56 27.08 15.24
CA LEU A 204 2.47 27.94 15.70
C LEU A 204 2.96 28.93 16.77
N LYS A 205 2.69 30.23 16.57
CA LYS A 205 2.98 31.31 17.54
C LYS A 205 1.76 31.77 18.30
N SER A 206 0.55 31.67 17.70
CA SER A 206 -0.72 32.04 18.36
C SER A 206 -1.06 31.07 19.49
N GLN A 207 -1.77 31.58 20.52
CA GLN A 207 -2.21 30.79 21.66
C GLN A 207 -3.74 30.75 21.73
N GLY A 208 -4.27 29.59 22.12
CA GLY A 208 -5.72 29.44 22.35
C GLY A 208 -6.53 29.41 21.03
N GLU A 209 -7.71 30.07 21.07
CA GLU A 209 -8.71 30.04 19.97
C GLU A 209 -8.57 31.21 18.96
N GLU A 210 -7.43 31.89 18.97
CA GLU A 210 -7.15 32.99 18.04
C GLU A 210 -6.93 32.46 16.64
N ASP A 211 -7.00 33.37 15.66
CA ASP A 211 -6.64 33.01 14.28
C ASP A 211 -5.16 32.57 14.24
N PRO A 212 -4.84 31.48 13.52
CA PRO A 212 -3.51 30.91 13.56
C PRO A 212 -2.48 31.87 12.97
N PHE A 213 -1.42 32.12 13.72
CA PHE A 213 -0.26 32.87 13.29
C PHE A 213 0.98 31.99 13.43
N PHE A 214 1.76 31.88 12.38
CA PHE A 214 2.91 30.98 12.30
C PHE A 214 4.25 31.73 12.30
N ASP A 215 5.32 31.01 12.57
CA ASP A 215 6.67 31.50 12.40
C ASP A 215 7.07 31.42 10.93
N ASP A 216 7.61 32.52 10.40
CA ASP A 216 8.14 32.59 9.04
C ASP A 216 9.50 31.87 8.90
N ASP A 217 10.14 31.56 10.04
CA ASP A 217 11.41 30.84 10.05
C ASP A 217 11.19 29.36 9.82
N TRP A 218 11.57 28.89 8.63
CA TRP A 218 11.44 27.48 8.25
C TRP A 218 12.42 26.55 8.99
N GLU A 219 13.51 27.07 9.57
CA GLU A 219 14.45 26.25 10.35
C GLU A 219 13.81 25.79 11.68
N VAL A 220 12.86 26.57 12.20
CA VAL A 220 12.13 26.25 13.44
C VAL A 220 10.89 25.38 13.19
N ALA A 221 10.58 25.07 11.91
CA ALA A 221 9.44 24.25 11.53
C ALA A 221 9.53 22.83 12.13
N GLU A 222 8.39 22.29 12.53
CA GLU A 222 8.30 21.01 13.21
C GLU A 222 7.95 19.90 12.21
N TYR A 223 8.60 18.73 12.33
CA TYR A 223 8.26 17.58 11.51
C TYR A 223 6.87 17.04 11.86
N LEU A 224 6.07 16.74 10.85
CA LEU A 224 4.78 16.07 11.00
C LEU A 224 4.94 14.72 11.73
N TYR A 225 5.99 13.99 11.43
CA TYR A 225 6.40 12.76 12.11
C TYR A 225 7.77 12.96 12.75
N PRO A 226 7.83 13.29 14.06
CA PRO A 226 9.09 13.62 14.74
C PRO A 226 10.10 12.48 14.65
N ARG A 227 11.36 12.81 14.42
CA ARG A 227 12.50 11.88 14.38
C ARG A 227 13.24 11.91 15.71
N GLY A 228 13.65 10.73 16.19
CA GLY A 228 14.56 10.57 17.31
C GLY A 228 13.92 10.49 18.70
N SER A 229 14.64 9.87 19.63
CA SER A 229 14.27 9.59 21.02
C SER A 229 14.30 10.80 21.96
N LYS A 230 14.35 12.03 21.46
CA LYS A 230 14.54 13.25 22.26
C LYS A 230 13.28 14.05 22.52
N LEU A 231 12.09 13.52 22.31
CA LEU A 231 10.89 14.22 22.74
C LEU A 231 10.62 13.92 24.22
N LYS A 232 11.17 14.78 25.08
CA LYS A 232 10.65 14.97 26.43
C LYS A 232 9.22 15.47 26.29
N ALA A 233 8.28 14.73 26.88
CA ALA A 233 6.88 15.07 26.98
C ALA A 233 6.70 16.51 27.53
N THR A 234 6.54 17.48 26.63
CA THR A 234 6.32 18.89 27.01
C THR A 234 4.85 19.29 26.83
N SER A 235 4.04 18.46 26.25
CA SER A 235 2.59 18.65 26.18
C SER A 235 1.91 17.34 26.49
N GLY A 236 0.99 17.36 27.45
CA GLY A 236 0.30 16.20 28.04
C GLY A 236 -0.54 15.29 27.15
N LEU A 237 -0.31 15.28 25.84
CA LEU A 237 -0.68 14.20 24.95
C LEU A 237 0.48 13.18 24.99
N ALA A 238 0.25 12.06 25.64
CA ALA A 238 1.12 10.89 25.56
C ALA A 238 1.33 10.60 24.06
N SER A 239 2.49 10.99 23.54
CA SER A 239 2.75 10.95 22.13
C SER A 239 3.04 9.51 21.76
N GLN A 240 2.05 8.82 21.28
CA GLN A 240 2.26 7.63 20.49
C GLN A 240 2.98 8.05 19.22
N TYR A 241 4.27 7.80 19.18
CA TYR A 241 5.09 8.04 18.00
C TYR A 241 4.84 6.94 16.98
N VAL A 242 3.70 7.00 16.31
CA VAL A 242 3.42 6.15 15.17
C VAL A 242 4.14 6.72 13.96
N ARG A 243 4.80 5.88 13.18
CA ARG A 243 5.42 6.25 11.91
C ARG A 243 4.37 6.29 10.80
N PRO A 244 4.61 6.99 9.68
CA PRO A 244 3.75 6.87 8.52
C PRO A 244 3.59 5.41 8.12
N PRO A 245 2.42 4.99 7.62
CA PRO A 245 2.21 3.62 7.18
C PRO A 245 3.02 3.30 5.92
N VAL A 246 3.37 2.02 5.79
CA VAL A 246 3.86 1.42 4.54
C VAL A 246 2.91 0.34 4.14
N THR A 247 2.51 0.32 2.87
CA THR A 247 1.68 -0.73 2.29
C THR A 247 2.54 -1.66 1.44
N LEU A 248 2.67 -2.89 1.89
CA LEU A 248 3.45 -3.92 1.23
C LEU A 248 2.56 -4.75 0.32
N LEU A 249 3.03 -5.00 -0.90
CA LEU A 249 2.40 -5.95 -1.81
C LEU A 249 2.98 -7.34 -1.59
N VAL A 250 2.12 -8.27 -1.22
CA VAL A 250 2.50 -9.65 -0.89
C VAL A 250 1.67 -10.60 -1.72
N VAL A 251 2.31 -11.59 -2.33
CA VAL A 251 1.62 -12.62 -3.09
C VAL A 251 1.86 -14.00 -2.49
N SER A 252 0.90 -14.90 -2.67
CA SER A 252 1.09 -16.32 -2.38
C SER A 252 1.05 -17.12 -3.67
N VAL A 253 1.99 -18.06 -3.79
CA VAL A 253 2.01 -19.08 -4.84
C VAL A 253 2.19 -20.43 -4.16
N GLY A 254 1.15 -21.27 -4.20
CA GLY A 254 1.10 -22.46 -3.37
C GLY A 254 1.13 -22.10 -1.87
N GLU A 255 2.15 -22.60 -1.16
CA GLU A 255 2.38 -22.30 0.26
C GLU A 255 3.43 -21.18 0.48
N ASN A 256 4.09 -20.73 -0.58
CA ASN A 256 5.14 -19.72 -0.51
C ASN A 256 4.55 -18.30 -0.48
N VAL A 257 5.20 -17.44 0.27
CA VAL A 257 4.88 -16.01 0.38
C VAL A 257 6.02 -15.21 -0.24
N ILE A 258 5.71 -14.36 -1.21
CA ILE A 258 6.68 -13.60 -1.99
C ILE A 258 6.37 -12.11 -1.82
N PHE A 259 7.43 -11.33 -1.56
CA PHE A 259 7.39 -9.88 -1.44
C PHE A 259 7.91 -9.20 -2.70
N ASP A 260 7.45 -7.98 -2.94
CA ASP A 260 7.80 -7.19 -4.12
C ASP A 260 7.77 -8.01 -5.41
N PRO A 261 6.57 -8.56 -5.76
CA PRO A 261 6.45 -9.45 -6.90
C PRO A 261 6.63 -8.71 -8.22
N SER A 262 7.19 -9.40 -9.19
CA SER A 262 7.20 -8.98 -10.59
C SER A 262 5.82 -9.12 -11.22
N ARG A 263 5.63 -8.56 -12.41
CA ARG A 263 4.37 -8.65 -13.16
C ARG A 263 4.04 -10.10 -13.52
N GLU A 264 5.05 -10.87 -13.86
CA GLU A 264 4.93 -12.28 -14.22
C GLU A 264 4.56 -13.14 -13.00
N GLU A 265 5.12 -12.83 -11.82
CA GLU A 265 4.81 -13.52 -10.59
C GLU A 265 3.36 -13.26 -10.14
N ILE A 266 2.87 -12.02 -10.30
CA ILE A 266 1.47 -11.68 -10.03
C ILE A 266 0.52 -12.44 -10.98
N ALA A 267 0.93 -12.68 -12.23
CA ALA A 267 0.12 -13.38 -13.23
C ALA A 267 -0.21 -14.83 -12.84
N VAL A 268 0.62 -15.47 -12.02
CA VAL A 268 0.41 -16.85 -11.53
C VAL A 268 0.04 -16.91 -10.04
N ALA A 269 -0.10 -15.78 -9.38
CA ALA A 269 -0.38 -15.72 -7.96
C ALA A 269 -1.75 -16.31 -7.60
N ASP A 270 -1.80 -17.11 -6.54
CA ASP A 270 -3.03 -17.63 -5.97
C ASP A 270 -3.80 -16.56 -5.20
N ALA A 271 -3.07 -15.66 -4.53
CA ALA A 271 -3.61 -14.51 -3.81
C ALA A 271 -2.64 -13.33 -3.85
N VAL A 272 -3.20 -12.14 -3.95
CA VAL A 272 -2.46 -10.87 -3.87
C VAL A 272 -3.08 -10.03 -2.77
N LEU A 273 -2.26 -9.63 -1.80
CA LEU A 273 -2.67 -8.80 -0.67
C LEU A 273 -1.84 -7.52 -0.60
N ALA A 274 -2.51 -6.42 -0.36
CA ALA A 274 -1.93 -5.18 0.12
C ALA A 274 -2.05 -5.15 1.65
N ILE A 275 -0.93 -5.14 2.35
CA ILE A 275 -0.87 -5.19 3.81
C ILE A 275 -0.21 -3.90 4.29
N SER A 276 -0.99 -3.04 4.95
CA SER A 276 -0.51 -1.78 5.49
C SER A 276 -0.07 -1.96 6.94
N VAL A 277 1.15 -1.57 7.21
CA VAL A 277 1.77 -1.66 8.53
C VAL A 277 2.39 -0.33 8.94
N THR A 278 2.46 -0.10 10.23
CA THR A 278 3.22 1.00 10.82
C THR A 278 4.06 0.48 11.98
N ARG A 279 5.05 1.26 12.39
CA ARG A 279 5.87 0.96 13.56
C ARG A 279 5.35 1.71 14.76
N ASP A 280 5.04 1.00 15.81
CA ASP A 280 4.80 1.57 17.13
C ASP A 280 6.14 1.84 17.79
N THR A 281 6.42 3.12 18.06
CA THR A 281 7.71 3.52 18.62
C THR A 281 7.87 3.20 20.09
N GLU A 282 6.78 3.01 20.85
CA GLU A 282 6.86 2.61 22.25
C GLU A 282 7.19 1.12 22.39
N ALA A 283 6.51 0.28 21.64
CA ALA A 283 6.72 -1.17 21.68
C ALA A 283 7.81 -1.66 20.71
N GLY A 284 8.21 -0.85 19.72
CA GLY A 284 9.14 -1.22 18.64
C GLY A 284 8.62 -2.29 17.70
N ASN A 285 7.35 -2.70 17.85
CA ASN A 285 6.73 -3.75 17.07
C ASN A 285 5.95 -3.17 15.87
N LEU A 286 5.79 -3.99 14.84
CA LEU A 286 4.91 -3.65 13.74
C LEU A 286 3.44 -3.78 14.15
N LYS A 287 2.65 -2.78 13.80
CA LYS A 287 1.19 -2.75 13.96
C LYS A 287 0.54 -2.89 12.58
N LEU A 288 -0.38 -3.82 12.46
CA LEU A 288 -1.20 -3.99 11.28
C LEU A 288 -2.29 -2.91 11.24
N LEU A 289 -2.42 -2.20 10.13
CA LEU A 289 -3.42 -1.16 9.96
C LEU A 289 -4.58 -1.63 9.07
N SER A 290 -4.26 -2.13 7.89
CA SER A 290 -5.28 -2.58 6.95
C SER A 290 -4.80 -3.75 6.09
N ILE A 291 -5.75 -4.51 5.57
CA ILE A 291 -5.52 -5.59 4.62
C ILE A 291 -6.53 -5.43 3.50
N ARG A 292 -6.03 -5.36 2.27
CA ARG A 292 -6.86 -5.33 1.08
C ARG A 292 -6.47 -6.45 0.14
N THR A 293 -7.47 -7.16 -0.35
CA THR A 293 -7.27 -8.17 -1.40
C THR A 293 -7.28 -7.46 -2.74
N ILE A 294 -6.26 -7.73 -3.55
CA ILE A 294 -6.18 -7.26 -4.93
C ILE A 294 -6.53 -8.44 -5.81
N ASP A 295 -7.43 -8.23 -6.77
CA ASP A 295 -7.75 -9.26 -7.73
C ASP A 295 -6.54 -9.49 -8.67
N PRO A 296 -5.92 -10.68 -8.62
CA PRO A 296 -4.78 -10.94 -9.46
C PRO A 296 -5.20 -11.03 -10.94
N PRO A 297 -4.36 -10.55 -11.89
CA PRO A 297 -4.60 -10.71 -13.33
C PRO A 297 -4.79 -12.17 -13.75
N SER A 298 -4.27 -13.10 -12.96
CA SER A 298 -4.46 -14.54 -13.16
C SER A 298 -5.93 -14.96 -13.26
N ARG A 299 -6.84 -14.27 -12.58
CA ARG A 299 -8.29 -14.53 -12.67
C ARG A 299 -8.89 -14.14 -14.02
N LEU A 300 -8.26 -13.22 -14.73
CA LEU A 300 -8.66 -12.77 -16.06
C LEU A 300 -8.02 -13.60 -17.17
N THR A 301 -6.99 -14.38 -16.85
CA THR A 301 -6.31 -15.26 -17.81
C THR A 301 -7.22 -16.44 -18.12
N GLN A 302 -7.55 -16.62 -19.39
CA GLN A 302 -8.30 -17.78 -19.80
C GLN A 302 -7.45 -19.05 -19.60
N PRO A 303 -8.02 -20.13 -19.06
CA PRO A 303 -7.31 -21.38 -18.94
C PRO A 303 -6.85 -21.82 -20.34
N ALA A 304 -5.63 -22.34 -20.44
CA ALA A 304 -5.13 -22.91 -21.68
C ALA A 304 -6.05 -24.04 -22.14
N VAL A 305 -6.45 -24.01 -23.41
CA VAL A 305 -7.21 -25.11 -23.99
C VAL A 305 -6.23 -26.28 -24.19
N PRO A 306 -6.50 -27.47 -23.62
CA PRO A 306 -5.66 -28.65 -23.87
C PRO A 306 -5.48 -28.88 -25.35
N ASN A 307 -4.30 -29.35 -25.77
CA ASN A 307 -4.01 -29.62 -27.18
C ASN A 307 -5.00 -30.60 -27.85
N SER A 308 -5.64 -31.46 -27.06
CA SER A 308 -6.71 -32.37 -27.49
C SER A 308 -7.97 -31.66 -27.99
N GLU A 309 -8.24 -30.43 -27.53
CA GLU A 309 -9.41 -29.63 -27.95
C GLU A 309 -9.06 -28.62 -29.05
N ASN A 310 -7.79 -28.51 -29.42
CA ASN A 310 -7.33 -27.55 -30.41
C ASN A 310 -7.47 -28.14 -31.81
N VAL A 311 -8.68 -28.11 -32.35
CA VAL A 311 -9.06 -28.69 -33.66
C VAL A 311 -8.25 -28.10 -34.83
N ASN A 312 -7.51 -27.03 -34.65
CA ASN A 312 -6.72 -26.36 -35.69
C ASN A 312 -5.29 -26.92 -35.87
N MET A 313 -4.88 -27.85 -35.01
CA MET A 313 -3.60 -28.54 -35.14
C MET A 313 -3.79 -29.88 -35.91
N LEU A 314 -4.26 -29.78 -37.14
CA LEU A 314 -4.28 -30.92 -38.06
C LEU A 314 -2.84 -31.30 -38.40
N GLY A 315 -2.27 -32.30 -37.71
CA GLY A 315 -0.97 -32.85 -38.01
C GLY A 315 -0.11 -33.31 -36.82
N ALA A 316 -0.51 -33.04 -35.60
CA ALA A 316 0.22 -33.58 -34.46
C ALA A 316 -0.28 -34.99 -34.10
N THR A 317 0.65 -35.93 -34.03
CA THR A 317 0.48 -37.28 -33.47
C THR A 317 -0.35 -37.22 -32.20
N ALA A 318 -1.34 -38.10 -32.09
CA ALA A 318 -2.27 -38.16 -30.97
C ALA A 318 -1.54 -38.03 -29.61
N PRO A 319 -1.94 -37.08 -28.75
CA PRO A 319 -1.36 -36.97 -27.43
C PRO A 319 -1.71 -38.23 -26.63
N THR A 320 -0.71 -38.72 -25.90
CA THR A 320 -0.93 -39.66 -24.80
C THR A 320 -2.08 -39.09 -23.97
N GLU A 321 -3.11 -39.90 -23.69
CA GLU A 321 -4.28 -39.51 -22.90
C GLU A 321 -3.80 -38.90 -21.57
N ASP A 322 -3.71 -37.57 -21.50
CA ASP A 322 -3.54 -36.86 -20.25
C ASP A 322 -4.85 -37.04 -19.47
N ILE A 323 -4.83 -38.00 -18.56
CA ILE A 323 -5.97 -38.30 -17.71
C ILE A 323 -6.20 -37.06 -16.87
N ALA A 324 -7.25 -36.31 -17.21
CA ALA A 324 -7.71 -35.20 -16.39
C ALA A 324 -8.13 -35.76 -15.01
N VAL A 325 -7.43 -35.35 -13.97
CA VAL A 325 -7.72 -35.76 -12.61
C VAL A 325 -8.68 -34.73 -12.01
N LEU A 326 -9.88 -35.20 -11.65
CA LEU A 326 -10.86 -34.35 -10.96
C LEU A 326 -10.31 -33.99 -9.57
N ASN A 327 -10.08 -32.70 -9.32
CA ASN A 327 -9.68 -32.24 -8.00
C ASN A 327 -10.89 -32.31 -7.04
N PRO A 328 -10.87 -33.19 -6.02
CA PRO A 328 -12.02 -33.37 -5.14
C PRO A 328 -12.35 -32.15 -4.28
N ALA A 329 -11.42 -31.19 -4.18
CA ALA A 329 -11.61 -29.97 -3.40
C ALA A 329 -12.28 -28.85 -4.21
N THR A 330 -12.08 -28.80 -5.53
CA THR A 330 -12.59 -27.74 -6.41
C THR A 330 -13.63 -28.23 -7.39
N GLY A 331 -13.73 -29.54 -7.62
CA GLY A 331 -14.61 -30.14 -8.63
C GLY A 331 -14.17 -29.85 -10.08
N GLU A 332 -12.99 -29.34 -10.29
CA GLU A 332 -12.45 -28.99 -11.61
C GLU A 332 -11.50 -30.10 -12.10
N GLU A 333 -11.51 -30.31 -13.42
CA GLU A 333 -10.55 -31.21 -14.05
C GLU A 333 -9.16 -30.58 -14.09
N GLU A 334 -8.18 -31.17 -13.41
CA GLU A 334 -6.78 -30.76 -13.45
C GLU A 334 -6.03 -31.60 -14.49
N VAL A 335 -5.43 -30.92 -15.46
CA VAL A 335 -4.53 -31.57 -16.41
C VAL A 335 -3.10 -31.37 -15.88
N PRO A 336 -2.34 -32.46 -15.67
CA PRO A 336 -0.95 -32.35 -15.20
C PRO A 336 -0.11 -31.47 -16.12
N GLY A 337 0.65 -30.52 -15.55
CA GLY A 337 1.53 -29.62 -16.30
C GLY A 337 0.84 -28.41 -16.93
N VAL A 338 -0.46 -28.23 -16.76
CA VAL A 338 -1.19 -27.05 -17.23
C VAL A 338 -1.63 -26.20 -16.04
N TRP A 339 -1.08 -25.00 -15.92
CA TRP A 339 -1.52 -24.06 -14.91
C TRP A 339 -2.90 -23.49 -15.25
N ARG A 340 -3.76 -23.42 -14.26
CA ARG A 340 -5.06 -22.77 -14.35
C ARG A 340 -5.24 -21.77 -13.21
N PRO A 341 -5.88 -20.62 -13.48
CA PRO A 341 -6.14 -19.64 -12.44
C PRO A 341 -7.08 -20.22 -11.38
N ARG A 342 -6.71 -20.07 -10.12
CA ARG A 342 -7.60 -20.49 -9.03
C ARG A 342 -8.86 -19.65 -9.02
N ARG A 343 -10.00 -20.33 -8.99
CA ARG A 343 -11.31 -19.72 -8.79
C ARG A 343 -11.69 -19.75 -7.31
N GLY A 344 -12.39 -18.73 -6.85
CA GLY A 344 -12.86 -18.63 -5.48
C GLY A 344 -12.06 -17.67 -4.62
N GLY A 345 -12.40 -17.60 -3.33
CA GLY A 345 -11.77 -16.71 -2.36
C GLY A 345 -10.46 -17.25 -1.81
N VAL A 346 -9.68 -16.36 -1.19
CA VAL A 346 -8.44 -16.73 -0.52
C VAL A 346 -8.75 -17.42 0.81
N LYS A 347 -8.13 -18.56 1.09
CA LYS A 347 -8.28 -19.27 2.35
C LYS A 347 -7.77 -18.42 3.52
N ARG A 348 -8.52 -18.38 4.63
CA ARG A 348 -8.14 -17.63 5.83
C ARG A 348 -6.75 -18.01 6.37
N SER A 349 -6.37 -19.27 6.23
CA SER A 349 -5.03 -19.76 6.65
C SER A 349 -3.92 -19.13 5.82
N VAL A 350 -4.11 -18.93 4.51
CA VAL A 350 -3.15 -18.27 3.63
C VAL A 350 -3.01 -16.81 4.02
N ILE A 351 -4.11 -16.10 4.20
CA ILE A 351 -4.11 -14.69 4.66
C ILE A 351 -3.37 -14.57 5.99
N ALA A 352 -3.69 -15.45 6.96
CA ALA A 352 -3.04 -15.44 8.26
C ALA A 352 -1.52 -15.70 8.17
N ASN A 353 -1.09 -16.60 7.28
CA ASN A 353 0.33 -16.86 7.05
C ASN A 353 1.04 -15.64 6.41
N MET A 354 0.43 -15.01 5.43
CA MET A 354 0.97 -13.79 4.79
C MET A 354 1.13 -12.66 5.82
N ILE A 355 0.12 -12.40 6.64
CA ILE A 355 0.17 -11.39 7.71
C ILE A 355 1.26 -11.73 8.73
N LYS A 356 1.32 -12.98 9.19
CA LYS A 356 2.33 -13.44 10.15
C LYS A 356 3.76 -13.24 9.60
N THR A 357 3.95 -13.48 8.30
CA THR A 357 5.25 -13.30 7.64
C THR A 357 5.64 -11.83 7.56
N VAL A 358 4.69 -10.93 7.30
CA VAL A 358 4.90 -9.47 7.29
C VAL A 358 5.24 -8.94 8.69
N LEU A 359 4.50 -9.37 9.71
CA LEU A 359 4.65 -8.88 11.09
C LEU A 359 5.77 -9.59 11.86
N LYS A 360 6.48 -10.53 11.24
CA LYS A 360 7.55 -11.27 11.87
C LYS A 360 8.65 -10.33 12.33
N LYS A 361 9.06 -10.43 13.59
CA LYS A 361 10.19 -9.66 14.14
C LYS A 361 11.50 -10.01 13.40
N GLY A 362 12.27 -9.01 13.01
CA GLY A 362 13.43 -9.17 12.13
C GLY A 362 13.05 -9.62 10.72
N GLY A 363 11.79 -9.41 10.31
CA GLY A 363 11.28 -9.76 8.98
C GLY A 363 11.24 -8.57 8.03
N VAL A 364 10.67 -8.83 6.86
CA VAL A 364 10.63 -7.87 5.73
C VAL A 364 9.97 -6.54 6.12
N GLY A 365 8.91 -6.56 6.91
CA GLY A 365 8.23 -5.32 7.30
C GLY A 365 9.10 -4.40 8.15
N GLU A 366 9.90 -4.96 9.08
CA GLU A 366 10.85 -4.18 9.88
C GLU A 366 12.02 -3.70 9.02
N GLU A 367 12.60 -4.57 8.19
CA GLU A 367 13.72 -4.25 7.30
C GLU A 367 13.39 -3.07 6.37
N VAL A 368 12.20 -3.07 5.78
CA VAL A 368 11.75 -1.99 4.90
C VAL A 368 11.62 -0.66 5.66
N LEU A 369 10.98 -0.67 6.83
CA LEU A 369 10.81 0.54 7.63
C LEU A 369 12.16 1.07 8.15
N GLU A 370 13.05 0.19 8.60
CA GLU A 370 14.41 0.58 9.03
C GLU A 370 15.23 1.16 7.87
N GLY A 371 15.12 0.56 6.69
CA GLY A 371 15.76 1.08 5.49
C GLY A 371 15.29 2.49 5.13
N LEU A 372 13.98 2.76 5.22
CA LEU A 372 13.41 4.09 4.96
C LEU A 372 13.76 5.11 6.06
N GLU A 373 13.81 4.68 7.32
CA GLU A 373 14.24 5.55 8.43
C GLU A 373 15.73 5.93 8.35
N GLY A 374 16.53 5.08 7.73
CA GLY A 374 17.97 5.31 7.50
C GLY A 374 18.27 6.29 6.37
N VAL A 375 17.29 6.66 5.55
CA VAL A 375 17.47 7.69 4.51
C VAL A 375 17.65 9.05 5.18
N GLU A 376 18.74 9.74 4.85
CA GLU A 376 18.97 11.09 5.33
C GLU A 376 17.88 12.02 4.79
N VAL A 377 17.24 12.75 5.71
CA VAL A 377 16.28 13.81 5.38
C VAL A 377 16.96 15.12 5.73
N GLU A 378 17.49 15.75 4.68
CA GLU A 378 18.04 17.09 4.77
C GLU A 378 16.94 18.17 4.95
#